data_d88801e3096a4ad01cb3ccd4254a7f92
#
_entry.id   d88801e3096a4ad01cb3ccd4254a7f92
#
_cell.length_a   1.000
_cell.length_b   1.000
_cell.length_c   1.000
_cell.angle_alpha   90.00
_cell.angle_beta   90.00
_cell.angle_gamma   90.00
#
_symmetry.space_group_name_H-M   'P 1'
#
loop_
_entity.id
_entity.type
_entity.pdbx_description
1 polymer ?
#
loop_
_entity_poly.entity_id
_entity_poly.type
_entity_poly.pdbx_seq_one_letter_code
_entity_poly.pdbx_strand_id
1 'polypeptide(L)'
;IEVINKNTACCYDRARITEQALQIYKFKVRHVFLAHTANRVYFDLLVPGSSSHAVTEVLTSRGWLGVDSNEPFILLDQDNLPNTYEQAIHNGLIDSLSASNLADSFYKKPLVYVIGLYSRNGTFFEPYLPYIPEINFKDFFSNLFRIKIINPIPNIG
;
A
#
# COMPACT_ATOMS: atom_id res chain seq x y z
N ILE A 1 -21.27 -3.39 -0.80
CA ILE A 1 -22.43 -2.50 -0.61
C ILE A 1 -22.59 -2.10 0.86
N GLU A 2 -22.44 -3.03 1.81
CA GLU A 2 -22.56 -2.71 3.26
C GLU A 2 -21.54 -1.69 3.76
N VAL A 3 -20.31 -1.76 3.25
CA VAL A 3 -19.19 -0.87 3.64
C VAL A 3 -19.46 0.57 3.21
N ILE A 4 -20.04 0.76 2.04
CA ILE A 4 -20.40 2.10 1.52
C ILE A 4 -21.47 2.75 2.36
N ASN A 5 -22.42 1.97 2.86
CA ASN A 5 -23.55 2.47 3.65
C ASN A 5 -23.17 2.86 5.10
N LYS A 6 -22.06 2.32 5.65
CA LYS A 6 -21.63 2.57 7.03
C LYS A 6 -20.62 3.71 7.18
N ASN A 7 -20.13 4.27 6.09
CA ASN A 7 -19.11 5.33 6.09
C ASN A 7 -17.82 4.97 6.89
N THR A 8 -17.54 3.67 7.03
CA THR A 8 -16.47 3.11 7.88
C THR A 8 -15.41 2.35 7.09
N ALA A 9 -15.32 2.62 5.77
CA ALA A 9 -14.36 1.96 4.90
C ALA A 9 -12.92 2.30 5.31
N CYS A 10 -12.13 1.29 5.69
CA CYS A 10 -10.71 1.43 5.92
C CYS A 10 -9.91 1.40 4.59
N CYS A 11 -8.60 1.61 4.66
CA CYS A 11 -7.72 1.60 3.49
C CYS A 11 -7.84 0.30 2.68
N TYR A 12 -7.95 -0.84 3.36
CA TYR A 12 -8.17 -2.15 2.73
C TYR A 12 -9.46 -2.17 1.88
N ASP A 13 -10.59 -1.77 2.45
CA ASP A 13 -11.88 -1.81 1.76
C ASP A 13 -11.87 -0.91 0.53
N ARG A 14 -11.29 0.27 0.66
CA ARG A 14 -11.17 1.25 -0.43
C ARG A 14 -10.24 0.74 -1.53
N ALA A 15 -9.07 0.19 -1.19
CA ALA A 15 -8.15 -0.41 -2.15
C ALA A 15 -8.83 -1.56 -2.91
N ARG A 16 -9.58 -2.43 -2.22
CA ARG A 16 -10.32 -3.54 -2.84
C ARG A 16 -11.39 -3.05 -3.83
N ILE A 17 -12.14 -2.02 -3.47
CA ILE A 17 -13.14 -1.43 -4.38
C ILE A 17 -12.46 -0.84 -5.61
N THR A 18 -11.35 -0.12 -5.41
CA THR A 18 -10.56 0.45 -6.50
C THR A 18 -10.02 -0.64 -7.44
N GLU A 19 -9.48 -1.72 -6.88
CA GLU A 19 -8.99 -2.88 -7.64
C GLU A 19 -10.11 -3.51 -8.46
N GLN A 20 -11.27 -3.77 -7.86
CA GLN A 20 -12.42 -4.35 -8.55
C GLN A 20 -12.91 -3.45 -9.67
N ALA A 21 -13.01 -2.14 -9.44
CA ALA A 21 -13.41 -1.19 -10.46
C ALA A 21 -12.43 -1.19 -11.65
N LEU A 22 -11.13 -1.15 -11.38
CA LEU A 22 -10.10 -1.20 -12.42
C LEU A 22 -10.11 -2.53 -13.20
N GLN A 23 -10.36 -3.65 -12.52
CA GLN A 23 -10.47 -4.97 -13.16
C GLN A 23 -11.66 -5.07 -14.10
N ILE A 24 -12.81 -4.43 -13.78
CA ILE A 24 -13.97 -4.33 -14.69
C ILE A 24 -13.55 -3.69 -16.02
N TYR A 25 -12.70 -2.66 -15.96
CA TYR A 25 -12.13 -2.02 -17.14
C TYR A 25 -10.92 -2.78 -17.74
N LYS A 26 -10.69 -4.03 -17.29
CA LYS A 26 -9.63 -4.92 -17.77
C LYS A 26 -8.19 -4.43 -17.52
N PHE A 27 -8.00 -3.53 -16.58
CA PHE A 27 -6.66 -3.20 -16.12
C PHE A 27 -6.08 -4.35 -15.30
N LYS A 28 -4.77 -4.58 -15.44
CA LYS A 28 -4.02 -5.44 -14.53
C LYS A 28 -3.68 -4.62 -13.28
N VAL A 29 -4.10 -5.12 -12.14
CA VAL A 29 -3.89 -4.47 -10.84
C VAL A 29 -3.18 -5.40 -9.88
N ARG A 30 -2.52 -4.82 -8.88
CA ARG A 30 -1.97 -5.55 -7.75
C ARG A 30 -2.22 -4.80 -6.45
N HIS A 31 -2.51 -5.56 -5.41
CA HIS A 31 -2.63 -5.04 -4.06
C HIS A 31 -1.24 -4.81 -3.47
N VAL A 32 -1.04 -3.70 -2.79
CA VAL A 32 0.20 -3.40 -2.09
C VAL A 32 -0.11 -3.16 -0.62
N PHE A 33 0.59 -3.88 0.23
CA PHE A 33 0.56 -3.71 1.67
C PHE A 33 1.85 -3.03 2.12
N LEU A 34 1.71 -1.92 2.83
CA LEU A 34 2.79 -1.15 3.41
C LEU A 34 2.67 -1.23 4.93
N ALA A 35 3.75 -1.49 5.64
CA ALA A 35 3.76 -1.51 7.10
C ALA A 35 5.05 -0.88 7.64
N HIS A 36 4.95 -0.17 8.77
CA HIS A 36 6.15 0.33 9.45
C HIS A 36 7.04 -0.83 9.91
N THR A 37 8.34 -0.64 9.81
CA THR A 37 9.33 -1.60 10.29
C THR A 37 10.41 -0.92 11.12
N ALA A 38 10.87 -1.63 12.15
CA ALA A 38 12.05 -1.29 12.94
C ALA A 38 13.29 -2.10 12.48
N ASN A 39 13.38 -2.43 11.20
CA ASN A 39 14.43 -3.25 10.58
C ASN A 39 14.38 -4.76 10.88
N ARG A 40 13.24 -5.26 11.35
CA ARG A 40 13.00 -6.69 11.60
C ARG A 40 11.85 -7.22 10.76
N VAL A 41 11.97 -7.05 9.43
CA VAL A 41 10.92 -7.20 8.40
C VAL A 41 9.91 -8.31 8.69
N TYR A 42 10.39 -9.54 8.91
CA TYR A 42 9.50 -10.68 9.09
C TYR A 42 8.80 -10.66 10.46
N PHE A 43 9.49 -10.22 11.50
CA PHE A 43 8.91 -10.10 12.83
C PHE A 43 7.94 -8.92 12.92
N ASP A 44 8.25 -7.81 12.27
CA ASP A 44 7.39 -6.62 12.30
C ASP A 44 6.07 -6.89 11.55
N LEU A 45 6.07 -7.74 10.51
CA LEU A 45 4.85 -8.21 9.86
C LEU A 45 3.99 -9.14 10.74
N LEU A 46 4.58 -9.71 11.79
CA LEU A 46 3.91 -10.61 12.72
C LEU A 46 3.39 -9.90 13.98
N VAL A 47 3.68 -8.62 14.15
CA VAL A 47 3.28 -7.86 15.34
C VAL A 47 1.91 -7.23 15.11
N PRO A 48 0.88 -7.59 15.90
CA PRO A 48 -0.42 -6.96 15.84
C PRO A 48 -0.35 -5.46 16.12
N GLY A 49 -1.18 -4.68 15.45
CA GLY A 49 -1.26 -3.23 15.69
C GLY A 49 -0.15 -2.39 15.05
N SER A 50 0.73 -2.98 14.23
CA SER A 50 1.69 -2.20 13.44
C SER A 50 0.94 -1.25 12.50
N SER A 51 1.41 0.01 12.44
CA SER A 51 0.84 0.98 11.52
C SER A 51 1.05 0.50 10.08
N SER A 52 -0.05 0.36 9.35
CA SER A 52 -0.03 -0.20 8.00
C SER A 52 -1.02 0.51 7.10
N HIS A 53 -0.79 0.41 5.79
CA HIS A 53 -1.63 1.00 4.77
C HIS A 53 -1.77 0.05 3.58
N ALA A 54 -2.98 -0.04 3.04
CA ALA A 54 -3.29 -0.82 1.85
C ALA A 54 -3.56 0.12 0.68
N VAL A 55 -2.84 -0.08 -0.41
CA VAL A 55 -2.92 0.73 -1.61
C VAL A 55 -2.97 -0.15 -2.85
N THR A 56 -3.26 0.45 -3.99
CA THR A 56 -3.38 -0.24 -5.27
C THR A 56 -2.30 0.22 -6.23
N GLU A 57 -1.76 -0.69 -7.02
CA GLU A 57 -0.99 -0.33 -8.20
C GLU A 57 -1.66 -0.91 -9.45
N VAL A 58 -1.73 -0.10 -10.50
CA VAL A 58 -2.34 -0.44 -11.79
C VAL A 58 -1.31 -0.40 -12.90
N LEU A 59 -1.31 -1.43 -13.75
CA LEU A 59 -0.44 -1.48 -14.91
C LEU A 59 -1.03 -0.66 -16.05
N THR A 60 -0.35 0.42 -16.39
CA THR A 60 -0.64 1.27 -17.55
C THR A 60 0.25 0.89 -18.74
N SER A 61 0.00 1.48 -19.91
CA SER A 61 0.90 1.34 -21.06
C SER A 61 2.31 1.89 -20.84
N ARG A 62 2.49 2.75 -19.81
CA ARG A 62 3.77 3.39 -19.47
C ARG A 62 4.44 2.79 -18.24
N GLY A 63 3.80 1.83 -17.56
CA GLY A 63 4.35 1.20 -16.35
C GLY A 63 3.34 1.09 -15.21
N TRP A 64 3.81 0.65 -14.06
CA TRP A 64 2.99 0.54 -12.86
C TRP A 64 2.78 1.92 -12.22
N LEU A 65 1.52 2.25 -11.95
CA LEU A 65 1.07 3.49 -11.36
C LEU A 65 0.46 3.23 -9.99
N GLY A 66 0.98 3.85 -8.96
CA GLY A 66 0.40 3.84 -7.63
C GLY A 66 -0.85 4.73 -7.54
N VAL A 67 -1.89 4.18 -6.92
CA VAL A 67 -3.18 4.84 -6.69
C VAL A 67 -3.58 4.64 -5.24
N ASP A 68 -3.76 5.73 -4.52
CA ASP A 68 -4.29 5.72 -3.16
C ASP A 68 -5.77 6.13 -3.17
N SER A 69 -6.61 5.29 -2.60
CA SER A 69 -8.04 5.60 -2.47
C SER A 69 -8.36 6.45 -1.23
N ASN A 70 -7.39 6.66 -0.34
CA ASN A 70 -7.54 7.52 0.84
C ASN A 70 -7.02 8.93 0.58
N GLU A 71 -6.06 9.07 -0.32
CA GLU A 71 -5.43 10.34 -0.66
C GLU A 71 -5.82 10.75 -2.09
N PRO A 72 -6.02 12.05 -2.35
CA PRO A 72 -6.52 12.53 -3.64
C PRO A 72 -5.40 12.64 -4.68
N PHE A 73 -4.48 11.67 -4.75
CA PHE A 73 -3.39 11.69 -5.72
C PHE A 73 -3.14 10.33 -6.38
N ILE A 74 -2.48 10.41 -7.51
CA ILE A 74 -1.86 9.29 -8.22
C ILE A 74 -0.36 9.56 -8.36
N LEU A 75 0.44 8.50 -8.37
CA LEU A 75 1.90 8.64 -8.33
C LEU A 75 2.48 8.88 -9.73
N LEU A 76 2.50 10.13 -10.14
CA LEU A 76 3.19 10.58 -11.36
C LEU A 76 4.41 11.45 -10.98
N ASP A 77 5.53 11.25 -11.66
CA ASP A 77 6.69 12.12 -11.51
C ASP A 77 6.52 13.47 -12.27
N GLN A 78 7.58 14.27 -12.27
CA GLN A 78 7.60 15.59 -12.92
C GLN A 78 7.42 15.51 -14.45
N ASP A 79 7.79 14.37 -15.05
CA ASP A 79 7.61 14.09 -16.48
C ASP A 79 6.29 13.39 -16.79
N ASN A 80 5.37 13.33 -15.81
CA ASN A 80 4.10 12.61 -15.87
C ASN A 80 4.28 11.11 -16.15
N LEU A 81 5.40 10.50 -15.74
CA LEU A 81 5.59 9.07 -15.81
C LEU A 81 5.04 8.39 -14.54
N PRO A 82 4.46 7.20 -14.70
CA PRO A 82 3.91 6.46 -13.56
C PRO A 82 5.02 5.96 -12.63
N ASN A 83 4.78 6.08 -11.33
CA ASN A 83 5.63 5.53 -10.28
C ASN A 83 4.87 4.50 -9.44
N THR A 84 5.58 3.47 -9.01
CA THR A 84 5.14 2.57 -7.93
C THR A 84 5.28 3.27 -6.58
N TYR A 85 4.64 2.73 -5.55
CA TYR A 85 4.86 3.22 -4.17
C TYR A 85 6.33 3.08 -3.74
N GLU A 86 6.99 2.00 -4.14
CA GLU A 86 8.41 1.81 -3.88
C GLU A 86 9.25 2.97 -4.44
N GLN A 87 9.05 3.29 -5.72
CA GLN A 87 9.75 4.38 -6.39
C GLN A 87 9.41 5.74 -5.79
N ALA A 88 8.13 6.00 -5.56
CA ALA A 88 7.66 7.28 -5.04
C ALA A 88 8.16 7.59 -3.63
N ILE A 89 8.23 6.58 -2.75
CA ILE A 89 8.79 6.72 -1.42
C ILE A 89 10.31 6.93 -1.50
N HIS A 90 10.99 6.12 -2.32
CA HIS A 90 12.44 6.22 -2.48
C HIS A 90 12.87 7.57 -3.07
N ASN A 91 12.09 8.15 -3.96
CA ASN A 91 12.40 9.42 -4.63
C ASN A 91 11.84 10.65 -3.88
N GLY A 92 11.20 10.47 -2.74
CA GLY A 92 10.55 11.56 -1.97
C GLY A 92 9.34 12.19 -2.66
N LEU A 93 8.79 11.54 -3.70
CA LEU A 93 7.66 12.06 -4.46
C LEU A 93 6.41 12.23 -3.59
N ILE A 94 6.16 11.29 -2.69
CA ILE A 94 4.98 11.32 -1.81
C ILE A 94 5.00 12.53 -0.88
N ASP A 95 6.16 12.94 -0.41
CA ASP A 95 6.30 14.11 0.46
C ASP A 95 5.86 15.41 -0.24
N SER A 96 6.02 15.47 -1.56
CA SER A 96 5.60 16.62 -2.37
C SER A 96 4.12 16.62 -2.73
N LEU A 97 3.48 15.46 -2.72
CA LEU A 97 2.08 15.27 -3.11
C LEU A 97 1.12 15.27 -1.92
N SER A 98 1.64 15.02 -0.74
CA SER A 98 0.83 14.86 0.45
C SER A 98 0.27 16.19 0.93
N ALA A 99 -1.06 16.31 0.84
CA ALA A 99 -1.81 17.43 1.40
C ALA A 99 -2.36 17.14 2.81
N SER A 100 -2.24 15.89 3.29
CA SER A 100 -2.76 15.48 4.59
C SER A 100 -1.65 15.21 5.60
N ASN A 101 -1.85 15.63 6.84
CA ASN A 101 -0.93 15.37 7.95
C ASN A 101 -0.74 13.87 8.26
N LEU A 102 -1.64 13.00 7.77
CA LEU A 102 -1.58 11.56 7.98
C LEU A 102 -0.56 10.88 7.05
N ALA A 103 -0.56 11.25 5.78
CA ALA A 103 0.40 10.74 4.81
C ALA A 103 1.82 11.18 5.20
N ASP A 104 1.96 12.40 5.69
CA ASP A 104 3.24 13.00 6.09
C ASP A 104 3.97 12.19 7.16
N SER A 105 3.25 11.58 8.10
CA SER A 105 3.87 10.80 9.18
C SER A 105 4.12 9.33 8.81
N PHE A 106 3.28 8.75 7.93
CA PHE A 106 3.36 7.35 7.58
C PHE A 106 4.53 7.06 6.62
N TYR A 107 4.64 7.84 5.56
CA TYR A 107 5.64 7.60 4.51
C TYR A 107 7.07 8.07 4.88
N LYS A 108 7.23 8.84 5.94
CA LYS A 108 8.55 9.30 6.44
C LYS A 108 9.33 8.27 7.25
N LYS A 109 8.75 7.10 7.51
CA LYS A 109 9.41 6.02 8.26
C LYS A 109 9.75 4.86 7.33
N PRO A 110 10.73 4.01 7.71
CA PRO A 110 11.01 2.79 6.96
C PRO A 110 9.76 1.92 6.86
N LEU A 111 9.47 1.45 5.65
CA LEU A 111 8.29 0.66 5.33
C LEU A 111 8.69 -0.69 4.74
N VAL A 112 7.96 -1.73 5.13
CA VAL A 112 7.93 -3.00 4.40
C VAL A 112 6.93 -2.85 3.26
N TYR A 113 7.33 -3.24 2.07
CA TYR A 113 6.51 -3.28 0.88
C TYR A 113 6.26 -4.74 0.48
N VAL A 114 4.99 -5.14 0.47
CA VAL A 114 4.57 -6.51 0.13
C VAL A 114 3.45 -6.46 -0.89
N ILE A 115 3.56 -7.26 -1.95
CA ILE A 115 2.49 -7.40 -2.94
C ILE A 115 1.62 -8.60 -2.58
N GLY A 116 0.30 -8.42 -2.63
CA GLY A 116 -0.68 -9.49 -2.53
C GLY A 116 -1.08 -9.88 -1.11
N LEU A 117 -0.61 -9.17 -0.09
CA LEU A 117 -1.03 -9.37 1.29
C LEU A 117 -2.11 -8.36 1.65
N TYR A 118 -3.24 -8.87 2.17
CA TYR A 118 -4.36 -8.05 2.62
C TYR A 118 -4.42 -8.02 4.14
N SER A 119 -4.70 -6.86 4.69
CA SER A 119 -4.92 -6.67 6.11
C SER A 119 -6.18 -5.83 6.33
N ARG A 120 -7.05 -6.27 7.20
CA ARG A 120 -8.17 -5.47 7.67
C ARG A 120 -7.75 -4.67 8.91
N ASN A 121 -8.32 -3.48 9.07
CA ASN A 121 -8.10 -2.64 10.25
C ASN A 121 -6.64 -2.31 10.56
N GLY A 122 -5.76 -2.35 9.57
CA GLY A 122 -4.35 -2.01 9.73
C GLY A 122 -3.56 -2.97 10.62
N THR A 123 -4.09 -4.16 10.91
CA THR A 123 -3.42 -5.21 11.69
C THR A 123 -3.19 -6.44 10.84
N PHE A 124 -2.04 -7.10 11.04
CA PHE A 124 -1.68 -8.27 10.28
C PHE A 124 -2.36 -9.54 10.79
N PHE A 125 -2.50 -9.69 12.09
CA PHE A 125 -3.07 -10.87 12.73
C PHE A 125 -4.41 -10.64 13.41
N GLU A 126 -4.65 -9.48 13.96
CA GLU A 126 -5.93 -9.16 14.58
C GLU A 126 -6.81 -8.36 13.60
N PRO A 127 -8.09 -8.66 13.52
CA PRO A 127 -8.87 -9.64 14.30
C PRO A 127 -8.85 -11.05 13.70
N TYR A 128 -7.77 -11.44 13.05
CA TYR A 128 -7.73 -12.62 12.19
C TYR A 128 -7.57 -13.94 12.95
N LEU A 129 -7.29 -13.94 14.25
CA LEU A 129 -7.32 -15.14 15.04
C LEU A 129 -8.75 -15.36 15.62
N PRO A 130 -9.41 -16.45 15.25
CA PRO A 130 -8.96 -17.60 14.47
C PRO A 130 -9.06 -17.44 12.94
N TYR A 131 -9.20 -16.24 12.43
CA TYR A 131 -9.42 -15.95 11.01
C TYR A 131 -8.09 -15.86 10.27
N ILE A 132 -8.05 -16.41 9.06
CA ILE A 132 -6.90 -16.32 8.17
C ILE A 132 -6.98 -14.96 7.42
N PRO A 133 -5.90 -14.17 7.37
CA PRO A 133 -5.88 -12.95 6.56
C PRO A 133 -6.17 -13.28 5.10
N GLU A 134 -6.87 -12.39 4.42
CA GLU A 134 -7.10 -12.54 2.99
C GLU A 134 -5.80 -12.26 2.24
N ILE A 135 -5.26 -13.26 1.59
CA ILE A 135 -3.99 -13.20 0.85
C ILE A 135 -4.23 -13.58 -0.61
N ASN A 136 -3.70 -12.78 -1.53
CA ASN A 136 -3.51 -13.24 -2.90
C ASN A 136 -2.26 -14.13 -2.93
N PHE A 137 -2.44 -15.42 -2.77
CA PHE A 137 -1.33 -16.38 -2.66
C PHE A 137 -0.41 -16.35 -3.87
N LYS A 138 -0.93 -16.18 -5.07
CA LYS A 138 -0.13 -16.13 -6.29
C LYS A 138 0.85 -14.96 -6.25
N ASP A 139 0.36 -13.77 -5.97
CA ASP A 139 1.19 -12.57 -5.92
C ASP A 139 2.09 -12.57 -4.68
N PHE A 140 1.58 -13.02 -3.53
CA PHE A 140 2.36 -13.13 -2.31
C PHE A 140 3.57 -14.06 -2.48
N PHE A 141 3.36 -15.31 -2.93
CA PHE A 141 4.48 -16.25 -3.09
C PHE A 141 5.46 -15.85 -4.19
N SER A 142 4.98 -15.22 -5.28
CA SER A 142 5.89 -14.72 -6.31
C SER A 142 6.77 -13.56 -5.81
N ASN A 143 6.38 -12.91 -4.71
CA ASN A 143 7.10 -11.78 -4.14
C ASN A 143 7.69 -12.08 -2.75
N LEU A 144 7.48 -13.27 -2.18
CA LEU A 144 7.93 -13.60 -0.82
C LEU A 144 9.43 -13.31 -0.60
N PHE A 145 10.26 -13.63 -1.59
CA PHE A 145 11.71 -13.34 -1.56
C PHE A 145 12.06 -11.91 -2.02
N ARG A 146 11.04 -11.12 -2.40
CA ARG A 146 11.18 -9.74 -2.86
C ARG A 146 10.54 -8.75 -1.89
N ILE A 147 10.21 -9.20 -0.68
CA ILE A 147 9.79 -8.30 0.40
C ILE A 147 10.92 -7.31 0.62
N LYS A 148 10.62 -6.02 0.48
CA LYS A 148 11.61 -4.95 0.53
C LYS A 148 11.37 -4.04 1.69
N ILE A 149 12.47 -3.55 2.28
CA ILE A 149 12.43 -2.37 3.14
C ILE A 149 12.67 -1.16 2.25
N ILE A 150 11.78 -0.20 2.32
CA ILE A 150 11.91 1.08 1.65
C ILE A 150 12.24 2.11 2.73
N ASN A 151 13.40 2.73 2.60
CA ASN A 151 13.78 3.85 3.45
C ASN A 151 13.48 5.15 2.71
N PRO A 152 12.70 6.05 3.29
CA PRO A 152 12.53 7.39 2.73
C PRO A 152 13.90 8.10 2.70
N ILE A 153 14.10 8.96 1.73
CA ILE A 153 15.33 9.78 1.69
C ILE A 153 15.29 10.70 2.92
N PRO A 154 16.35 10.75 3.74
CA PRO A 154 16.44 11.75 4.78
C PRO A 154 16.34 13.13 4.12
N ASN A 155 15.39 13.96 4.56
CA ASN A 155 15.38 15.36 4.18
C ASN A 155 16.72 15.96 4.59
N ILE A 156 17.61 16.17 3.64
CA ILE A 156 18.82 16.98 3.81
C ILE A 156 18.31 18.42 3.77
N GLY A 157 17.85 18.88 4.95
CA GLY A 157 17.50 20.28 5.19
C GLY A 157 18.72 21.19 5.18
#